data_96da34c0fcaa1514d986ddb5c5aa6d3a
#
_entry.id   96da34c0fcaa1514d986ddb5c5aa6d3a
#
_cell.length_a   1.000
_cell.length_b   1.000
_cell.length_c   1.000
_cell.angle_alpha   90.00
_cell.angle_beta   90.00
_cell.angle_gamma   90.00
#
_symmetry.space_group_name_H-M   'P 1'
#
loop_
_entity.id
_entity.type
_entity.pdbx_description
1 polymer ?
#
loop_
_entity_poly.entity_id
_entity_poly.type
_entity_poly.pdbx_seq_one_letter_code
_entity_poly.pdbx_strand_id
1 'polypeptide(L)'
;TSVAIVPEIYAKTPTKAKVIAYKDESDLARFCGVNLDDIAFKTPFLLDALLALAVEKILFDRCDVALLNTFVIEANKLEELTAKMGRTWVNDTKATNIDASIQAVKRYKDHFMHLILGGDDKGVSMDELFENLKGLKVKIYAIGSNSEKLMNLAAKFNIPALKCEILQNAVNEIAKELKTSEIALLS
;
A
#
# COMPACT_ATOMS: atom_id res chain seq x y z
N THR A 1 -31.15 -12.96 -4.29
CA THR A 1 -31.00 -11.50 -4.48
C THR A 1 -29.51 -11.19 -4.54
N SER A 2 -29.07 -10.50 -5.60
CA SER A 2 -27.67 -10.06 -5.72
C SER A 2 -27.40 -8.94 -4.71
N VAL A 3 -26.18 -8.94 -4.13
CA VAL A 3 -25.69 -7.90 -3.21
C VAL A 3 -24.40 -7.33 -3.76
N ALA A 4 -24.23 -6.02 -3.66
CA ALA A 4 -23.01 -5.31 -4.01
C ALA A 4 -22.49 -4.54 -2.79
N ILE A 5 -21.23 -4.77 -2.42
CA ILE A 5 -20.52 -4.00 -1.39
C ILE A 5 -19.66 -3.00 -2.13
N VAL A 6 -19.86 -1.71 -1.91
CA VAL A 6 -19.21 -0.67 -2.70
C VAL A 6 -18.77 0.51 -1.84
N PRO A 7 -17.70 1.21 -2.19
CA PRO A 7 -17.40 2.52 -1.64
C PRO A 7 -18.57 3.49 -1.83
N GLU A 8 -18.81 4.39 -0.88
CA GLU A 8 -19.96 5.31 -0.86
C GLU A 8 -20.08 6.13 -2.16
N ILE A 9 -18.97 6.47 -2.80
CA ILE A 9 -18.96 7.20 -4.08
C ILE A 9 -19.73 6.47 -5.19
N TYR A 10 -19.85 5.14 -5.09
CA TYR A 10 -20.58 4.30 -6.05
C TYR A 10 -21.97 3.88 -5.57
N ALA A 11 -22.40 4.34 -4.39
CA ALA A 11 -23.71 3.94 -3.80
C ALA A 11 -24.92 4.23 -4.69
N LYS A 12 -24.81 5.25 -5.54
CA LYS A 12 -25.89 5.69 -6.45
C LYS A 12 -25.77 5.11 -7.87
N THR A 13 -24.80 4.22 -8.12
CA THR A 13 -24.66 3.57 -9.43
C THR A 13 -25.90 2.71 -9.71
N PRO A 14 -26.55 2.85 -10.89
CA PRO A 14 -27.73 2.07 -11.22
C PRO A 14 -27.44 0.57 -11.19
N THR A 15 -28.16 -0.18 -10.36
CA THR A 15 -28.01 -1.63 -10.25
C THR A 15 -29.31 -2.27 -9.74
N LYS A 16 -29.52 -3.56 -10.06
CA LYS A 16 -30.59 -4.38 -9.49
C LYS A 16 -30.19 -5.06 -8.18
N ALA A 17 -28.91 -4.95 -7.79
CA ALA A 17 -28.40 -5.53 -6.54
C ALA A 17 -28.80 -4.68 -5.33
N LYS A 18 -28.93 -5.31 -4.16
CA LYS A 18 -28.98 -4.60 -2.88
C LYS A 18 -27.59 -4.01 -2.63
N VAL A 19 -27.48 -2.69 -2.50
CA VAL A 19 -26.21 -1.99 -2.27
C VAL A 19 -25.94 -1.88 -0.77
N ILE A 20 -24.73 -2.25 -0.36
CA ILE A 20 -24.15 -1.98 0.95
C ILE A 20 -22.99 -1.04 0.70
N ALA A 21 -23.15 0.22 1.05
CA ALA A 21 -22.13 1.25 0.86
C ALA A 21 -21.30 1.44 2.13
N TYR A 22 -20.02 1.72 1.99
CA TYR A 22 -19.11 2.02 3.09
C TYR A 22 -18.23 3.23 2.76
N LYS A 23 -17.83 4.00 3.77
CA LYS A 23 -16.86 5.09 3.67
C LYS A 23 -15.46 4.63 3.99
N ASP A 24 -15.36 3.85 5.04
CA ASP A 24 -14.11 3.40 5.63
C ASP A 24 -14.25 2.02 6.29
N GLU A 25 -13.17 1.56 6.89
CA GLU A 25 -13.09 0.29 7.60
C GLU A 25 -14.07 0.21 8.78
N SER A 26 -14.36 1.33 9.45
CA SER A 26 -15.26 1.37 10.59
C SER A 26 -16.71 1.04 10.20
N ASP A 27 -17.15 1.48 9.02
CA ASP A 27 -18.48 1.15 8.50
C ASP A 27 -18.60 -0.35 8.20
N LEU A 28 -17.58 -0.95 7.61
CA LEU A 28 -17.54 -2.39 7.35
C LEU A 28 -17.48 -3.21 8.64
N ALA A 29 -16.66 -2.79 9.61
CA ALA A 29 -16.58 -3.44 10.91
C ALA A 29 -17.94 -3.42 11.62
N ARG A 30 -18.64 -2.28 11.59
CA ARG A 30 -20.00 -2.14 12.13
C ARG A 30 -21.01 -3.04 11.40
N PHE A 31 -20.93 -3.11 10.08
CA PHE A 31 -21.77 -4.02 9.29
C PHE A 31 -21.56 -5.48 9.66
N CYS A 32 -20.28 -5.88 9.83
CA CYS A 32 -19.91 -7.23 10.25
C CYS A 32 -20.21 -7.53 11.73
N GLY A 33 -20.34 -6.49 12.57
CA GLY A 33 -20.49 -6.64 14.02
C GLY A 33 -19.19 -7.09 14.70
N VAL A 34 -18.02 -6.65 14.18
CA VAL A 34 -16.67 -7.00 14.67
C VAL A 34 -15.94 -5.76 15.20
N ASN A 35 -14.99 -5.97 16.11
CA ASN A 35 -14.09 -4.92 16.56
C ASN A 35 -12.83 -4.90 15.68
N LEU A 36 -12.40 -3.72 15.25
CA LEU A 36 -11.18 -3.54 14.44
C LEU A 36 -9.93 -4.03 15.19
N ASP A 37 -9.90 -3.87 16.51
CA ASP A 37 -8.75 -4.29 17.34
C ASP A 37 -8.58 -5.81 17.40
N ASP A 38 -9.63 -6.58 17.07
CA ASP A 38 -9.58 -8.04 17.04
C ASP A 38 -9.01 -8.57 15.72
N ILE A 39 -8.85 -7.71 14.69
CA ILE A 39 -8.36 -8.09 13.37
C ILE A 39 -6.85 -7.89 13.30
N ALA A 40 -6.11 -8.97 12.96
CA ALA A 40 -4.65 -8.96 12.89
C ALA A 40 -4.08 -8.15 11.72
N PHE A 41 -4.89 -7.84 10.73
CA PHE A 41 -4.46 -7.12 9.52
C PHE A 41 -4.42 -5.61 9.74
N LYS A 42 -3.41 -4.96 9.16
CA LYS A 42 -3.27 -3.50 9.13
C LYS A 42 -3.49 -2.97 7.71
N THR A 43 -3.78 -1.68 7.56
CA THR A 43 -3.88 -1.00 6.27
C THR A 43 -2.63 -1.28 5.41
N PRO A 44 -2.79 -1.60 4.10
CA PRO A 44 -4.04 -1.62 3.33
C PRO A 44 -4.86 -2.92 3.46
N PHE A 45 -4.30 -4.00 3.97
CA PHE A 45 -4.93 -5.33 4.02
C PHE A 45 -6.13 -5.41 4.98
N LEU A 46 -6.28 -4.45 5.89
CA LEU A 46 -7.43 -4.37 6.79
C LEU A 46 -8.75 -4.21 6.01
N LEU A 47 -8.75 -3.39 4.95
CA LEU A 47 -9.92 -3.23 4.10
C LEU A 47 -10.30 -4.54 3.39
N ASP A 48 -9.31 -5.25 2.84
CA ASP A 48 -9.53 -6.54 2.17
C ASP A 48 -10.11 -7.58 3.15
N ALA A 49 -9.55 -7.63 4.36
CA ALA A 49 -10.02 -8.50 5.44
C ALA A 49 -11.48 -8.22 5.82
N LEU A 50 -11.85 -6.96 5.97
CA LEU A 50 -13.22 -6.54 6.28
C LEU A 50 -14.19 -6.83 5.13
N LEU A 51 -13.75 -6.65 3.89
CA LEU A 51 -14.57 -7.02 2.73
C LEU A 51 -14.81 -8.53 2.68
N ALA A 52 -13.80 -9.35 3.01
CA ALA A 52 -13.97 -10.81 3.10
C ALA A 52 -14.99 -11.19 4.20
N LEU A 53 -14.89 -10.59 5.39
CA LEU A 53 -15.87 -10.78 6.47
C LEU A 53 -17.28 -10.31 6.05
N ALA A 54 -17.39 -9.20 5.32
CA ALA A 54 -18.68 -8.72 4.84
C ALA A 54 -19.32 -9.69 3.84
N VAL A 55 -18.53 -10.33 3.00
CA VAL A 55 -19.01 -11.40 2.12
C VAL A 55 -19.47 -12.61 2.94
N GLU A 56 -18.70 -13.03 3.95
CA GLU A 56 -19.09 -14.12 4.86
C GLU A 56 -20.40 -13.79 5.59
N LYS A 57 -20.53 -12.56 6.09
CA LYS A 57 -21.77 -12.06 6.73
C LYS A 57 -22.98 -12.16 5.82
N ILE A 58 -22.82 -11.81 4.55
CA ILE A 58 -23.92 -11.86 3.57
C ILE A 58 -24.32 -13.30 3.25
N LEU A 59 -23.34 -14.20 3.12
CA LEU A 59 -23.59 -15.58 2.69
C LEU A 59 -24.04 -16.50 3.83
N PHE A 60 -23.49 -16.29 5.04
CA PHE A 60 -23.63 -17.24 6.16
C PHE A 60 -24.15 -16.62 7.45
N ASP A 61 -24.45 -15.31 7.44
CA ASP A 61 -24.88 -14.52 8.62
C ASP A 61 -23.95 -14.61 9.82
N ARG A 62 -22.65 -14.80 9.58
CA ARG A 62 -21.59 -14.82 10.60
C ARG A 62 -20.34 -14.12 10.11
N CYS A 63 -19.42 -13.80 11.04
CA CYS A 63 -18.08 -13.32 10.77
C CYS A 63 -17.08 -14.08 11.64
N ASP A 64 -16.20 -14.86 11.01
CA ASP A 64 -15.20 -15.67 11.72
C ASP A 64 -13.84 -14.96 11.71
N VAL A 65 -13.67 -14.02 12.66
CA VAL A 65 -12.43 -13.26 12.84
C VAL A 65 -11.26 -14.18 13.23
N ALA A 66 -11.53 -15.25 13.99
CA ALA A 66 -10.49 -16.20 14.38
C ALA A 66 -9.92 -16.92 13.15
N LEU A 67 -10.79 -17.39 12.25
CA LEU A 67 -10.36 -17.99 10.98
C LEU A 67 -9.65 -16.95 10.10
N LEU A 68 -10.19 -15.75 9.97
CA LEU A 68 -9.56 -14.67 9.20
C LEU A 68 -8.12 -14.43 9.65
N ASN A 69 -7.88 -14.36 10.96
CA ASN A 69 -6.57 -14.11 11.55
C ASN A 69 -5.54 -15.24 11.34
N THR A 70 -5.98 -16.40 10.84
CA THR A 70 -5.04 -17.48 10.45
C THR A 70 -4.40 -17.27 9.08
N PHE A 71 -4.94 -16.37 8.26
CA PHE A 71 -4.37 -16.11 6.95
C PHE A 71 -3.06 -15.32 7.07
N VAL A 72 -2.10 -15.70 6.26
CA VAL A 72 -0.78 -15.06 6.19
C VAL A 72 -0.68 -14.28 4.89
N ILE A 73 -0.24 -13.03 4.99
CA ILE A 73 0.06 -12.23 3.79
C ILE A 73 1.26 -12.85 3.10
N GLU A 74 1.17 -13.04 1.79
CA GLU A 74 2.27 -13.58 0.99
C GLU A 74 3.52 -12.71 1.09
N ALA A 75 4.69 -13.35 0.99
CA ALA A 75 5.96 -12.66 0.89
C ALA A 75 5.96 -11.61 -0.25
N ASN A 76 6.78 -10.59 -0.11
CA ASN A 76 6.93 -9.48 -1.06
C ASN A 76 5.68 -8.56 -1.19
N LYS A 77 4.74 -8.64 -0.25
CA LYS A 77 3.60 -7.72 -0.13
C LYS A 77 3.74 -6.94 1.17
N LEU A 78 4.33 -5.75 1.12
CA LEU A 78 4.63 -4.93 2.30
C LEU A 78 5.33 -5.74 3.41
N GLU A 79 6.21 -6.64 3.00
CA GLU A 79 6.95 -7.51 3.91
C GLU A 79 8.01 -6.71 4.66
N GLU A 80 7.81 -6.55 5.96
CA GLU A 80 8.74 -5.82 6.82
C GLU A 80 9.90 -6.72 7.25
N LEU A 81 11.11 -6.32 6.89
CA LEU A 81 12.36 -7.01 7.21
C LEU A 81 13.18 -6.16 8.18
N THR A 82 13.36 -6.64 9.39
CA THR A 82 14.24 -5.97 10.36
C THR A 82 15.68 -6.36 10.11
N ALA A 83 16.48 -5.42 9.62
CA ALA A 83 17.91 -5.61 9.40
C ALA A 83 18.70 -5.37 10.69
N LYS A 84 20.03 -5.59 10.63
CA LYS A 84 20.95 -5.27 11.71
C LYS A 84 20.73 -3.83 12.20
N MET A 85 20.89 -3.60 13.49
CA MET A 85 20.71 -2.31 14.18
C MET A 85 19.25 -1.80 14.20
N GLY A 86 18.25 -2.71 14.07
CA GLY A 86 16.83 -2.33 14.14
C GLY A 86 16.34 -1.47 12.98
N ARG A 87 17.01 -1.51 11.83
CA ARG A 87 16.61 -0.79 10.61
C ARG A 87 15.49 -1.53 9.90
N THR A 88 14.45 -0.84 9.47
CA THR A 88 13.31 -1.45 8.80
C THR A 88 13.40 -1.28 7.29
N TRP A 89 13.39 -2.41 6.60
CA TRP A 89 13.25 -2.51 5.16
C TRP A 89 11.89 -3.11 4.84
N VAL A 90 11.25 -2.61 3.81
CA VAL A 90 9.95 -3.10 3.36
C VAL A 90 10.05 -3.56 1.92
N ASN A 91 9.74 -4.81 1.69
CA ASN A 91 9.71 -5.40 0.36
C ASN A 91 8.26 -5.45 -0.14
N ASP A 92 7.96 -4.65 -1.14
CA ASP A 92 6.66 -4.61 -1.81
C ASP A 92 6.81 -4.79 -3.33
N THR A 93 7.69 -5.71 -3.74
CA THR A 93 7.91 -6.02 -5.16
C THR A 93 6.67 -6.59 -5.87
N LYS A 94 5.64 -6.97 -5.13
CA LYS A 94 4.32 -7.33 -5.66
C LYS A 94 3.42 -6.14 -5.96
N ALA A 95 3.80 -4.91 -5.65
CA ALA A 95 3.13 -3.71 -6.12
C ALA A 95 3.35 -3.57 -7.64
N THR A 96 2.44 -4.12 -8.42
CA THR A 96 2.52 -4.16 -9.89
C THR A 96 1.72 -3.05 -10.56
N ASN A 97 1.14 -2.16 -9.79
CA ASN A 97 0.38 -1.00 -10.25
C ASN A 97 0.58 0.20 -9.31
N ILE A 98 0.23 1.37 -9.80
CA ILE A 98 0.43 2.64 -9.09
C ILE A 98 -0.38 2.72 -7.80
N ASP A 99 -1.61 2.19 -7.79
CA ASP A 99 -2.46 2.20 -6.60
C ASP A 99 -1.81 1.44 -5.43
N ALA A 100 -1.21 0.28 -5.71
CA ALA A 100 -0.49 -0.49 -4.70
C ALA A 100 0.67 0.32 -4.11
N SER A 101 1.48 0.96 -4.95
CA SER A 101 2.58 1.82 -4.49
C SER A 101 2.07 3.02 -3.68
N ILE A 102 0.94 3.62 -4.07
CA ILE A 102 0.30 4.70 -3.30
C ILE A 102 -0.13 4.20 -1.91
N GLN A 103 -0.73 3.01 -1.82
CA GLN A 103 -1.13 2.43 -0.53
C GLN A 103 0.09 2.11 0.35
N ALA A 104 1.18 1.61 -0.25
CA ALA A 104 2.44 1.39 0.45
C ALA A 104 3.00 2.70 1.04
N VAL A 105 3.06 3.76 0.24
CA VAL A 105 3.49 5.09 0.67
C VAL A 105 2.61 5.64 1.79
N LYS A 106 1.28 5.53 1.66
CA LYS A 106 0.33 5.99 2.69
C LYS A 106 0.51 5.28 4.03
N ARG A 107 0.86 4.00 4.02
CA ARG A 107 1.13 3.23 5.24
C ARG A 107 2.29 3.80 6.05
N TYR A 108 3.32 4.31 5.38
CA TYR A 108 4.55 4.79 6.03
C TYR A 108 4.70 6.32 6.00
N LYS A 109 3.65 7.08 5.70
CA LYS A 109 3.66 8.54 5.52
C LYS A 109 4.22 9.35 6.70
N ASP A 110 4.14 8.78 7.91
CA ASP A 110 4.60 9.44 9.14
C ASP A 110 6.11 9.26 9.39
N HIS A 111 6.77 8.43 8.58
CA HIS A 111 8.21 8.18 8.61
C HIS A 111 8.92 8.95 7.49
N PHE A 112 10.24 9.16 7.66
CA PHE A 112 11.07 9.47 6.50
C PHE A 112 11.24 8.19 5.66
N MET A 113 10.90 8.26 4.37
CA MET A 113 10.96 7.12 3.46
C MET A 113 12.13 7.24 2.49
N HIS A 114 12.96 6.20 2.44
CA HIS A 114 13.88 5.94 1.35
C HIS A 114 13.15 5.03 0.35
N LEU A 115 12.58 5.62 -0.70
CA LEU A 115 11.70 4.92 -1.64
C LEU A 115 12.45 4.48 -2.89
N ILE A 116 12.62 3.17 -3.06
CA ILE A 116 13.18 2.59 -4.29
C ILE A 116 12.03 2.41 -5.28
N LEU A 117 12.11 3.10 -6.39
CA LEU A 117 11.15 3.01 -7.50
C LEU A 117 11.85 2.62 -8.79
N GLY A 118 11.20 1.77 -9.57
CA GLY A 118 11.70 1.44 -10.89
C GLY A 118 11.11 0.18 -11.48
N GLY A 119 11.50 -0.11 -12.70
CA GLY A 119 11.00 -1.26 -13.44
C GLY A 119 10.48 -0.86 -14.81
N ASP A 120 9.54 -1.63 -15.33
CA ASP A 120 8.80 -1.34 -16.56
C ASP A 120 7.46 -0.69 -16.19
N ASP A 121 7.30 0.60 -16.51
CA ASP A 121 6.07 1.36 -16.22
C ASP A 121 4.91 1.04 -17.17
N LYS A 122 5.13 0.16 -18.15
CA LYS A 122 4.14 -0.25 -19.15
C LYS A 122 3.42 0.93 -19.82
N GLY A 123 4.06 2.10 -19.85
CA GLY A 123 3.51 3.33 -20.41
C GLY A 123 2.45 4.03 -19.53
N VAL A 124 2.25 3.59 -18.29
CA VAL A 124 1.30 4.23 -17.36
C VAL A 124 1.90 5.52 -16.80
N SER A 125 1.05 6.56 -16.62
CA SER A 125 1.50 7.78 -15.95
C SER A 125 1.73 7.55 -14.47
N MET A 126 2.86 8.02 -13.97
CA MET A 126 3.20 7.98 -12.54
C MET A 126 2.87 9.30 -11.82
N ASP A 127 2.24 10.26 -12.50
CA ASP A 127 1.93 11.58 -11.90
C ASP A 127 1.11 11.45 -10.62
N GLU A 128 0.15 10.53 -10.57
CA GLU A 128 -0.70 10.31 -9.39
C GLU A 128 0.13 9.84 -8.17
N LEU A 129 1.09 8.94 -8.37
CA LEU A 129 2.01 8.54 -7.30
C LEU A 129 2.81 9.75 -6.80
N PHE A 130 3.38 10.54 -7.70
CA PHE A 130 4.16 11.72 -7.32
C PHE A 130 3.33 12.81 -6.64
N GLU A 131 2.05 12.99 -7.01
CA GLU A 131 1.13 13.86 -6.27
C GLU A 131 0.92 13.37 -4.82
N ASN A 132 0.80 12.06 -4.61
CA ASN A 132 0.67 11.47 -3.27
C ASN A 132 1.98 11.55 -2.45
N LEU A 133 3.15 11.66 -3.09
CA LEU A 133 4.44 11.86 -2.43
C LEU A 133 4.66 13.32 -2.00
N LYS A 134 3.94 14.27 -2.58
CA LYS A 134 4.09 15.69 -2.31
C LYS A 134 3.85 16.02 -0.83
N GLY A 135 4.81 16.71 -0.23
CA GLY A 135 4.76 17.08 1.17
C GLY A 135 5.13 15.99 2.17
N LEU A 136 5.39 14.77 1.70
CA LEU A 136 5.91 13.71 2.55
C LEU A 136 7.43 13.83 2.71
N LYS A 137 7.95 13.25 3.78
CA LYS A 137 9.39 13.13 4.03
C LYS A 137 9.93 11.93 3.24
N VAL A 138 10.30 12.13 1.98
CA VAL A 138 10.72 11.06 1.08
C VAL A 138 11.93 11.44 0.27
N LYS A 139 12.81 10.46 0.00
CA LYS A 139 13.89 10.51 -0.99
C LYS A 139 13.76 9.31 -1.92
N ILE A 140 13.73 9.55 -3.22
CA ILE A 140 13.56 8.51 -4.25
C ILE A 140 14.92 7.99 -4.69
N TYR A 141 15.02 6.68 -4.87
CA TYR A 141 16.16 5.96 -5.45
C TYR A 141 15.68 5.28 -6.72
N ALA A 142 15.96 5.92 -7.86
CA ALA A 142 15.44 5.49 -9.14
C ALA A 142 16.31 4.37 -9.75
N ILE A 143 15.68 3.24 -10.08
CA ILE A 143 16.34 2.08 -10.68
C ILE A 143 15.66 1.67 -11.99
N GLY A 144 16.31 0.79 -12.76
CA GLY A 144 15.74 0.20 -13.97
C GLY A 144 15.68 1.14 -15.17
N SER A 145 14.99 0.69 -16.21
CA SER A 145 14.93 1.35 -17.51
C SER A 145 14.21 2.70 -17.49
N ASN A 146 13.26 2.88 -16.56
CA ASN A 146 12.50 4.11 -16.39
C ASN A 146 13.12 5.13 -15.42
N SER A 147 14.35 4.90 -14.95
CA SER A 147 15.03 5.78 -13.98
C SER A 147 15.11 7.25 -14.42
N GLU A 148 15.36 7.54 -15.68
CA GLU A 148 15.37 8.92 -16.21
C GLU A 148 13.98 9.59 -16.09
N LYS A 149 12.90 8.86 -16.42
CA LYS A 149 11.53 9.35 -16.26
C LYS A 149 11.23 9.68 -14.80
N LEU A 150 11.64 8.80 -13.87
CA LEU A 150 11.49 9.00 -12.42
C LEU A 150 12.27 10.23 -11.94
N MET A 151 13.51 10.45 -12.40
CA MET A 151 14.30 11.63 -12.06
C MET A 151 13.62 12.92 -12.55
N ASN A 152 13.08 12.93 -13.76
CA ASN A 152 12.36 14.08 -14.31
C ASN A 152 11.08 14.40 -13.53
N LEU A 153 10.32 13.37 -13.13
CA LEU A 153 9.15 13.53 -12.27
C LEU A 153 9.54 14.05 -10.88
N ALA A 154 10.58 13.48 -10.28
CA ALA A 154 11.07 13.95 -8.99
C ALA A 154 11.45 15.45 -9.03
N ALA A 155 12.13 15.89 -10.08
CA ALA A 155 12.45 17.30 -10.29
C ALA A 155 11.18 18.16 -10.47
N LYS A 156 10.20 17.71 -11.26
CA LYS A 156 8.91 18.39 -11.45
C LYS A 156 8.16 18.62 -10.15
N PHE A 157 8.21 17.64 -9.24
CA PHE A 157 7.50 17.67 -7.94
C PHE A 157 8.37 18.17 -6.78
N ASN A 158 9.62 18.59 -7.02
CA ASN A 158 10.60 19.02 -6.01
C ASN A 158 10.84 17.94 -4.93
N ILE A 159 10.91 16.67 -5.33
CA ILE A 159 11.21 15.56 -4.44
C ILE A 159 12.68 15.17 -4.59
N PRO A 160 13.46 15.06 -3.50
CA PRO A 160 14.85 14.58 -3.56
C PRO A 160 14.92 13.19 -4.22
N ALA A 161 15.83 13.03 -5.18
CA ALA A 161 16.00 11.78 -5.88
C ALA A 161 17.47 11.51 -6.23
N LEU A 162 17.83 10.22 -6.31
CA LEU A 162 19.13 9.72 -6.73
C LEU A 162 18.94 8.63 -7.79
N LYS A 163 19.62 8.75 -8.92
CA LYS A 163 19.66 7.71 -9.94
C LYS A 163 20.64 6.62 -9.53
N CYS A 164 20.16 5.40 -9.35
CA CYS A 164 20.94 4.26 -8.88
C CYS A 164 21.15 3.17 -9.93
N GLU A 165 20.37 3.20 -11.00
CA GLU A 165 20.37 2.26 -12.14
C GLU A 165 19.96 0.83 -11.77
N ILE A 166 20.60 0.22 -10.77
CA ILE A 166 20.30 -1.14 -10.29
C ILE A 166 19.93 -1.15 -8.80
N LEU A 167 19.18 -2.16 -8.39
CA LEU A 167 18.73 -2.33 -7.01
C LEU A 167 19.88 -2.36 -6.00
N GLN A 168 20.98 -3.05 -6.33
CA GLN A 168 22.12 -3.15 -5.43
C GLN A 168 22.70 -1.78 -5.07
N ASN A 169 22.80 -0.87 -6.04
CA ASN A 169 23.29 0.48 -5.81
C ASN A 169 22.34 1.26 -4.89
N ALA A 170 21.03 1.18 -5.13
CA ALA A 170 20.03 1.81 -4.29
C ALA A 170 20.12 1.32 -2.83
N VAL A 171 20.21 0.01 -2.64
CA VAL A 171 20.36 -0.60 -1.30
C VAL A 171 21.65 -0.11 -0.63
N ASN A 172 22.77 -0.06 -1.34
CA ASN A 172 24.05 0.40 -0.81
C ASN A 172 24.01 1.87 -0.38
N GLU A 173 23.37 2.74 -1.18
CA GLU A 173 23.22 4.16 -0.84
C GLU A 173 22.30 4.34 0.38
N ILE A 174 21.16 3.67 0.41
CA ILE A 174 20.23 3.71 1.53
C ILE A 174 20.88 3.20 2.81
N ALA A 175 21.63 2.11 2.73
CA ALA A 175 22.31 1.51 3.91
C ALA A 175 23.29 2.45 4.61
N LYS A 176 23.85 3.45 3.90
CA LYS A 176 24.72 4.49 4.48
C LYS A 176 23.95 5.53 5.30
N GLU A 177 22.71 5.81 4.91
CA GLU A 177 21.89 6.93 5.44
C GLU A 177 20.77 6.47 6.39
N LEU A 178 20.22 5.27 6.20
CA LEU A 178 19.01 4.77 6.88
C LEU A 178 19.19 4.72 8.40
N LYS A 179 18.29 5.38 9.12
CA LYS A 179 18.18 5.37 10.58
C LYS A 179 17.07 4.44 11.05
N THR A 180 17.09 4.10 12.34
CA THR A 180 16.10 3.19 12.95
C THR A 180 14.66 3.73 12.93
N SER A 181 14.48 5.06 12.86
CA SER A 181 13.17 5.71 12.76
C SER A 181 12.68 5.92 11.32
N GLU A 182 13.46 5.49 10.34
CA GLU A 182 13.21 5.68 8.92
C GLU A 182 12.85 4.34 8.26
N ILE A 183 12.21 4.39 7.11
CA ILE A 183 11.77 3.21 6.34
C ILE A 183 12.48 3.19 4.99
N ALA A 184 13.04 2.05 4.62
CA ALA A 184 13.47 1.77 3.26
C ALA A 184 12.40 0.92 2.57
N LEU A 185 11.69 1.49 1.60
CA LEU A 185 10.57 0.85 0.89
C LEU A 185 10.96 0.57 -0.56
N LEU A 186 10.86 -0.68 -0.97
CA LEU A 186 10.95 -1.12 -2.37
C LEU A 186 9.53 -1.35 -2.90
N SER A 187 9.09 -0.54 -3.88
CA SER A 187 7.74 -0.62 -4.44
C SER A 187 7.75 -0.37 -5.96
#